data_81edb8166d9627d2043faa815ab7b963
#
_entry.id   81edb8166d9627d2043faa815ab7b963
#
_cell.length_a   1.000
_cell.length_b   1.000
_cell.length_c   1.000
_cell.angle_alpha   90.00
_cell.angle_beta   90.00
_cell.angle_gamma   90.00
#
_symmetry.space_group_name_H-M   'P 1'
#
loop_
_entity.id
_entity.type
_entity.pdbx_description
1 polymer ?
#
loop_
_entity_poly.entity_id
_entity_poly.type
_entity_poly.pdbx_seq_one_letter_code
_entity_poly.pdbx_strand_id
1 'polypeptide(L)'
;MVELIRTVNGAVNDFIWGVPAMVCILGVGLLLSVRTRFLQIRKFPYAIRTTLGRMFHKKDAADGAMTPFQAVCTALAATVGTGNIAGVAGAIAIGGPGAVFWMWCSALLGMCTKFSEVTLALHFRERSAAGNWTGGPMYYIKNGLGKRWQWLAALYSLFGVLTVFGTGNATQVNTIVTSIDAALLQYGVAGEGALPMLNLIVGVFVAMLVALVLLGGIKRIGSVAEKLVPFMALLYVALALGVVALNFQRLPGVLAAIVGGAFQPRAFTGGVVGSVFLSLKKGVSRGIFSNEAGLGTGSIAHACADTKKPVKQGMFGIFEVFADTIVICTLTALVILCSGTPVPYGAEAGAELTISGFTAAYGSWVSLFTMVALCCFAFSTIIGWGLYGSTCISYLCRTEKVIRPFLVVYSFVAILGATVDLGLLWSIADTFNGLMASRTSSRCCCFPARWFALCGSSLPARTRQKQSNGQRKAPRRSCAGGLCFCAYRVSNRGTTANRSGTMAAVRVCSSSVGSIRSGTITALQPAAAPARMPLGLSSSTMQRSGALPASAAPFRNTSGSGLPCCTSSPHTRPLK
;
A
#
# COMPACT_ATOMS: atom_id res chain seq x y z
N MET A 1 18.52 -12.19 30.50
CA MET A 1 18.63 -12.31 29.03
C MET A 1 17.58 -11.45 28.32
N VAL A 2 16.28 -11.59 28.61
CA VAL A 2 15.21 -10.80 27.98
C VAL A 2 15.39 -9.29 28.19
N GLU A 3 15.72 -8.84 29.42
CA GLU A 3 15.99 -7.43 29.72
C GLU A 3 17.20 -6.87 28.95
N LEU A 4 18.26 -7.66 28.78
CA LEU A 4 19.41 -7.26 27.97
C LEU A 4 19.01 -7.08 26.50
N ILE A 5 18.20 -8.01 25.95
CA ILE A 5 17.68 -7.91 24.57
C ILE A 5 16.81 -6.65 24.44
N ARG A 6 15.93 -6.37 25.42
CA ARG A 6 15.08 -5.18 25.45
C ARG A 6 15.90 -3.90 25.45
N THR A 7 16.92 -3.81 26.32
CA THR A 7 17.79 -2.65 26.43
C THR A 7 18.59 -2.40 25.16
N VAL A 8 19.23 -3.45 24.62
CA VAL A 8 20.03 -3.36 23.39
C VAL A 8 19.12 -3.00 22.21
N ASN A 9 17.97 -3.66 22.08
CA ASN A 9 17.03 -3.38 21.00
C ASN A 9 16.46 -1.96 21.11
N GLY A 10 16.16 -1.48 22.31
CA GLY A 10 15.70 -0.11 22.55
C GLY A 10 16.74 0.92 22.09
N ALA A 11 17.99 0.75 22.48
CA ALA A 11 19.07 1.65 22.06
C ALA A 11 19.26 1.64 20.52
N VAL A 12 19.20 0.47 19.89
CA VAL A 12 19.30 0.33 18.43
C VAL A 12 18.08 0.95 17.73
N ASN A 13 16.88 0.74 18.24
CA ASN A 13 15.64 1.30 17.71
C ASN A 13 15.65 2.84 17.78
N ASP A 14 16.04 3.40 18.93
CA ASP A 14 16.16 4.85 19.12
C ASP A 14 17.19 5.50 18.18
N PHE A 15 18.31 4.80 17.93
CA PHE A 15 19.30 5.25 16.96
C PHE A 15 18.74 5.21 15.52
N ILE A 16 18.09 4.11 15.14
CA ILE A 16 17.58 3.89 13.78
C ILE A 16 16.42 4.84 13.46
N TRP A 17 15.46 5.00 14.38
CA TRP A 17 14.35 5.96 14.24
C TRP A 17 14.69 7.35 14.78
N GLY A 18 15.95 7.57 15.14
CA GLY A 18 16.48 8.84 15.59
C GLY A 18 16.79 9.80 14.45
N VAL A 19 17.49 10.90 14.79
CA VAL A 19 17.88 11.97 13.86
C VAL A 19 18.57 11.46 12.60
N PRO A 20 19.55 10.51 12.68
CA PRO A 20 20.30 10.10 11.49
C PRO A 20 19.43 9.49 10.41
N ALA A 21 18.49 8.61 10.77
CA ALA A 21 17.61 7.99 9.80
C ALA A 21 16.59 8.98 9.24
N MET A 22 16.00 9.84 10.09
CA MET A 22 15.09 10.88 9.64
C MET A 22 15.75 11.82 8.62
N VAL A 23 16.96 12.30 8.92
CA VAL A 23 17.73 13.17 8.02
C VAL A 23 18.05 12.43 6.72
N CYS A 24 18.42 11.16 6.80
CA CYS A 24 18.70 10.35 5.63
C CYS A 24 17.44 10.19 4.75
N ILE A 25 16.31 9.78 5.31
CA ILE A 25 15.09 9.49 4.55
C ILE A 25 14.48 10.78 3.97
N LEU A 26 14.35 11.83 4.80
CA LEU A 26 13.84 13.13 4.34
C LEU A 26 14.81 13.79 3.36
N GLY A 27 16.13 13.73 3.63
CA GLY A 27 17.16 14.26 2.75
C GLY A 27 17.16 13.59 1.37
N VAL A 28 16.99 12.26 1.33
CA VAL A 28 16.82 11.51 0.07
C VAL A 28 15.54 11.95 -0.64
N GLY A 29 14.41 12.03 0.07
CA GLY A 29 13.15 12.48 -0.48
C GLY A 29 13.25 13.89 -1.05
N LEU A 30 13.93 14.80 -0.37
CA LEU A 30 14.19 16.16 -0.84
C LEU A 30 15.09 16.16 -2.07
N LEU A 31 16.22 15.43 -2.02
CA LEU A 31 17.15 15.31 -3.16
C LEU A 31 16.44 14.78 -4.41
N LEU A 32 15.62 13.72 -4.26
CA LEU A 32 14.84 13.17 -5.36
C LEU A 32 13.80 14.17 -5.86
N SER A 33 13.13 14.88 -4.96
CA SER A 33 12.15 15.93 -5.31
C SER A 33 12.79 17.05 -6.12
N VAL A 34 13.96 17.55 -5.71
CA VAL A 34 14.71 18.58 -6.43
C VAL A 34 15.18 18.06 -7.79
N ARG A 35 15.78 16.87 -7.85
CA ARG A 35 16.27 16.26 -9.11
C ARG A 35 15.16 15.98 -10.11
N THR A 36 13.96 15.61 -9.65
CA THR A 36 12.79 15.41 -10.50
C THR A 36 11.98 16.69 -10.72
N ARG A 37 12.45 17.83 -10.21
CA ARG A 37 11.78 19.14 -10.26
C ARG A 37 10.38 19.08 -9.64
N PHE A 38 10.29 18.54 -8.44
CA PHE A 38 9.03 18.36 -7.69
C PHE A 38 7.94 17.66 -8.51
N LEU A 39 8.29 16.53 -9.11
CA LEU A 39 7.40 15.76 -9.98
C LEU A 39 6.10 15.39 -9.27
N GLN A 40 6.14 15.05 -7.99
CA GLN A 40 4.99 14.70 -7.17
C GLN A 40 3.95 15.84 -7.12
N ILE A 41 4.38 17.11 -7.18
CA ILE A 41 3.46 18.27 -7.23
C ILE A 41 3.01 18.52 -8.67
N ARG A 42 3.98 18.67 -9.60
CA ARG A 42 3.69 19.05 -10.99
C ARG A 42 2.84 18.04 -11.76
N LYS A 43 3.01 16.75 -11.46
CA LYS A 43 2.30 15.65 -12.14
C LYS A 43 1.27 14.97 -11.25
N PHE A 44 0.94 15.58 -10.11
CA PHE A 44 -0.06 15.05 -9.19
C PHE A 44 -1.42 14.79 -9.87
N PRO A 45 -2.02 15.75 -10.62
CA PRO A 45 -3.27 15.48 -11.32
C PRO A 45 -3.20 14.32 -12.31
N TYR A 46 -2.03 14.13 -12.93
CA TYR A 46 -1.79 13.00 -13.82
C TYR A 46 -1.71 11.68 -13.05
N ALA A 47 -1.06 11.66 -11.87
CA ALA A 47 -0.99 10.49 -11.01
C ALA A 47 -2.40 10.06 -10.57
N ILE A 48 -3.22 10.98 -10.05
CA ILE A 48 -4.62 10.72 -9.66
C ILE A 48 -5.43 10.18 -10.83
N ARG A 49 -5.42 10.89 -11.98
CA ARG A 49 -6.18 10.46 -13.17
C ARG A 49 -5.74 9.09 -13.68
N THR A 50 -4.44 8.79 -13.61
CA THR A 50 -3.91 7.51 -14.07
C THR A 50 -4.33 6.37 -13.17
N THR A 51 -4.37 6.59 -11.84
CA THR A 51 -4.77 5.58 -10.86
C THR A 51 -6.28 5.36 -10.91
N LEU A 52 -7.09 6.40 -10.73
CA LEU A 52 -8.55 6.31 -10.74
C LEU A 52 -9.07 5.82 -12.10
N GLY A 53 -8.48 6.27 -13.21
CA GLY A 53 -8.86 5.79 -14.55
C GLY A 53 -8.62 4.29 -14.76
N ARG A 54 -7.72 3.66 -13.97
CA ARG A 54 -7.48 2.21 -14.02
C ARG A 54 -8.46 1.41 -13.19
N MET A 55 -9.08 1.99 -12.17
CA MET A 55 -10.16 1.35 -11.41
C MET A 55 -11.32 0.94 -12.29
N PHE A 56 -11.64 1.77 -13.30
CA PHE A 56 -12.81 1.58 -14.17
C PHE A 56 -12.50 0.82 -15.46
N HIS A 57 -11.24 0.53 -15.77
CA HIS A 57 -10.85 -0.17 -16.99
C HIS A 57 -10.20 -1.50 -16.62
N LYS A 58 -10.98 -2.56 -16.59
CA LYS A 58 -10.48 -3.92 -16.43
C LYS A 58 -9.64 -4.30 -17.66
N LYS A 59 -8.39 -4.67 -17.43
CA LYS A 59 -7.55 -5.36 -18.40
C LYS A 59 -7.07 -6.64 -17.76
N ASP A 60 -7.21 -7.73 -18.47
CA ASP A 60 -6.64 -8.99 -18.01
C ASP A 60 -5.11 -8.89 -17.99
N ALA A 61 -4.51 -9.40 -16.93
CA ALA A 61 -3.07 -9.53 -16.84
C ALA A 61 -2.63 -10.80 -17.56
N ALA A 62 -1.44 -10.78 -18.13
CA ALA A 62 -0.78 -11.97 -18.64
C ALA A 62 -0.65 -13.04 -17.54
N ASP A 63 -0.49 -14.30 -17.94
CA ASP A 63 -0.32 -15.40 -17.00
C ASP A 63 0.89 -15.14 -16.08
N GLY A 64 0.69 -15.35 -14.78
CA GLY A 64 1.70 -15.15 -13.76
C GLY A 64 1.96 -13.71 -13.33
N ALA A 65 1.14 -12.72 -13.74
CA ALA A 65 1.28 -11.32 -13.38
C ALA A 65 0.03 -10.76 -12.71
N MET A 66 0.17 -9.63 -12.01
CA MET A 66 -0.96 -8.80 -11.54
C MET A 66 -1.28 -7.73 -12.56
N THR A 67 -2.54 -7.27 -12.61
CA THR A 67 -2.83 -6.02 -13.31
C THR A 67 -2.13 -4.84 -12.60
N PRO A 68 -1.86 -3.73 -13.28
CA PRO A 68 -1.30 -2.54 -12.62
C PRO A 68 -2.14 -2.04 -11.45
N PHE A 69 -3.45 -2.22 -11.50
CA PHE A 69 -4.35 -1.82 -10.40
C PHE A 69 -4.29 -2.82 -9.24
N GLN A 70 -4.27 -4.13 -9.50
CA GLN A 70 -4.06 -5.14 -8.47
C GLN A 70 -2.74 -4.94 -7.72
N ALA A 71 -1.67 -4.59 -8.43
CA ALA A 71 -0.39 -4.30 -7.79
C ALA A 71 -0.44 -3.07 -6.87
N VAL A 72 -1.16 -2.00 -7.26
CA VAL A 72 -1.42 -0.85 -6.38
C VAL A 72 -2.25 -1.24 -5.16
N CYS A 73 -3.34 -1.98 -5.36
CA CYS A 73 -4.17 -2.44 -4.25
C CYS A 73 -3.40 -3.35 -3.30
N THR A 74 -2.50 -4.20 -3.83
CA THR A 74 -1.65 -5.05 -2.99
C THR A 74 -0.62 -4.22 -2.20
N ALA A 75 -0.04 -3.17 -2.80
CA ALA A 75 0.83 -2.25 -2.09
C ALA A 75 0.06 -1.46 -1.02
N LEU A 76 -1.12 -0.91 -1.36
CA LEU A 76 -2.01 -0.25 -0.41
C LEU A 76 -2.51 -1.20 0.69
N ALA A 77 -2.73 -2.48 0.39
CA ALA A 77 -3.10 -3.47 1.39
C ALA A 77 -2.03 -3.61 2.47
N ALA A 78 -0.76 -3.51 2.11
CA ALA A 78 0.35 -3.59 3.05
C ALA A 78 0.55 -2.28 3.83
N THR A 79 0.37 -1.11 3.18
CA THR A 79 0.62 0.20 3.79
C THR A 79 -0.56 0.70 4.60
N VAL A 80 -1.80 0.57 4.09
CA VAL A 80 -3.02 0.99 4.79
C VAL A 80 -3.45 -0.09 5.76
N GLY A 81 -2.97 0.02 6.97
CA GLY A 81 -3.14 -0.96 8.05
C GLY A 81 -3.39 -0.31 9.40
N THR A 82 -3.02 -1.03 10.45
CA THR A 82 -3.12 -0.54 11.83
C THR A 82 -2.27 0.70 12.09
N GLY A 83 -1.21 0.92 11.31
CA GLY A 83 -0.35 2.12 11.37
C GLY A 83 -1.10 3.43 11.13
N ASN A 84 -2.10 3.42 10.24
CA ASN A 84 -2.92 4.59 9.94
C ASN A 84 -3.91 4.96 11.05
N ILE A 85 -4.18 4.03 11.96
CA ILE A 85 -5.13 4.18 13.05
C ILE A 85 -4.37 4.32 14.37
N ALA A 86 -3.74 3.25 14.84
CA ALA A 86 -2.97 3.25 16.07
C ALA A 86 -1.69 4.10 16.00
N GLY A 87 -0.99 4.10 14.85
CA GLY A 87 0.21 4.90 14.68
C GLY A 87 -0.04 6.39 14.70
N VAL A 88 -1.16 6.86 14.14
CA VAL A 88 -1.57 8.27 14.19
C VAL A 88 -1.97 8.67 15.61
N ALA A 89 -2.74 7.82 16.30
CA ALA A 89 -3.12 8.03 17.69
C ALA A 89 -1.88 8.18 18.60
N GLY A 90 -0.91 7.27 18.48
CA GLY A 90 0.36 7.35 19.20
C GLY A 90 1.20 8.56 18.82
N ALA A 91 1.18 9.00 17.55
CA ALA A 91 1.87 10.23 17.14
C ALA A 91 1.29 11.47 17.83
N ILE A 92 -0.05 11.56 17.89
CA ILE A 92 -0.76 12.67 18.54
C ILE A 92 -0.54 12.65 20.05
N ALA A 93 -0.66 11.47 20.68
CA ALA A 93 -0.53 11.33 22.12
C ALA A 93 0.88 11.73 22.63
N ILE A 94 1.94 11.31 21.92
CA ILE A 94 3.32 11.61 22.35
C ILE A 94 3.84 12.91 21.74
N GLY A 95 3.52 13.19 20.48
CA GLY A 95 4.05 14.33 19.72
C GLY A 95 3.14 15.55 19.69
N GLY A 96 1.92 15.44 20.23
CA GLY A 96 0.90 16.48 20.15
C GLY A 96 0.25 16.58 18.76
N PRO A 97 -0.76 17.46 18.59
CA PRO A 97 -1.44 17.63 17.29
C PRO A 97 -0.48 18.01 16.17
N GLY A 98 0.60 18.74 16.47
CA GLY A 98 1.63 19.12 15.50
C GLY A 98 2.34 17.96 14.81
N ALA A 99 2.34 16.77 15.39
CA ALA A 99 2.91 15.58 14.76
C ALA A 99 2.24 15.29 13.40
N VAL A 100 0.94 15.60 13.25
CA VAL A 100 0.19 15.44 11.99
C VAL A 100 0.77 16.33 10.88
N PHE A 101 1.13 17.57 11.18
CA PHE A 101 1.80 18.46 10.23
C PHE A 101 3.12 17.85 9.71
N TRP A 102 3.93 17.29 10.60
CA TRP A 102 5.19 16.64 10.22
C TRP A 102 4.97 15.34 9.45
N MET A 103 3.87 14.62 9.69
CA MET A 103 3.45 13.50 8.84
C MET A 103 3.16 13.99 7.40
N TRP A 104 2.47 15.12 7.22
CA TRP A 104 2.23 15.69 5.89
C TRP A 104 3.54 16.07 5.17
N CYS A 105 4.48 16.69 5.89
CA CYS A 105 5.78 17.04 5.35
C CYS A 105 6.55 15.78 4.88
N SER A 106 6.56 14.73 5.70
CA SER A 106 7.22 13.46 5.35
C SER A 106 6.54 12.78 4.15
N ALA A 107 5.21 12.79 4.08
CA ALA A 107 4.46 12.23 2.97
C ALA A 107 4.72 12.96 1.65
N LEU A 108 4.78 14.30 1.68
CA LEU A 108 5.06 15.10 0.50
C LEU A 108 6.42 14.74 -0.14
N LEU A 109 7.45 14.53 0.68
CA LEU A 109 8.75 14.07 0.22
C LEU A 109 8.72 12.56 -0.12
N GLY A 110 8.02 11.79 0.67
CA GLY A 110 7.81 10.35 0.51
C GLY A 110 7.16 9.97 -0.82
N MET A 111 6.25 10.80 -1.35
CA MET A 111 5.65 10.58 -2.68
C MET A 111 6.71 10.47 -3.78
N CYS A 112 7.75 11.30 -3.73
CA CYS A 112 8.83 11.24 -4.72
C CYS A 112 9.75 10.04 -4.51
N THR A 113 10.00 9.70 -3.25
CA THR A 113 10.77 8.50 -2.88
C THR A 113 10.06 7.24 -3.39
N LYS A 114 8.78 7.09 -3.07
CA LYS A 114 7.96 5.95 -3.51
C LYS A 114 7.86 5.84 -5.03
N PHE A 115 7.68 6.99 -5.73
CA PHE A 115 7.74 7.04 -7.20
C PHE A 115 9.05 6.45 -7.72
N SER A 116 10.17 6.82 -7.12
CA SER A 116 11.49 6.37 -7.54
C SER A 116 11.70 4.89 -7.26
N GLU A 117 11.32 4.41 -6.08
CA GLU A 117 11.38 3.00 -5.69
C GLU A 117 10.58 2.10 -6.64
N VAL A 118 9.33 2.47 -6.90
CA VAL A 118 8.45 1.71 -7.81
C VAL A 118 9.01 1.69 -9.22
N THR A 119 9.49 2.83 -9.71
CA THR A 119 10.04 2.92 -11.07
C THR A 119 11.31 2.09 -11.21
N LEU A 120 12.22 2.12 -10.20
CA LEU A 120 13.43 1.31 -10.16
C LEU A 120 13.11 -0.18 -10.09
N ALA A 121 12.16 -0.57 -9.24
CA ALA A 121 11.78 -1.97 -9.07
C ALA A 121 11.24 -2.58 -10.36
N LEU A 122 10.44 -1.84 -11.14
CA LEU A 122 9.97 -2.31 -12.44
C LEU A 122 11.06 -2.32 -13.51
N HIS A 123 12.00 -1.37 -13.47
CA HIS A 123 13.08 -1.29 -14.44
C HIS A 123 14.07 -2.46 -14.28
N PHE A 124 14.38 -2.82 -13.05
CA PHE A 124 15.38 -3.85 -12.73
C PHE A 124 14.79 -5.20 -12.31
N ARG A 125 13.48 -5.40 -12.51
CA ARG A 125 12.82 -6.69 -12.20
C ARG A 125 13.31 -7.82 -13.11
N GLU A 126 13.14 -9.02 -12.62
CA GLU A 126 13.49 -10.25 -13.32
C GLU A 126 12.25 -11.14 -13.50
N ARG A 127 12.36 -12.13 -14.38
CA ARG A 127 11.38 -13.21 -14.41
C ARG A 127 11.88 -14.36 -13.55
N SER A 128 10.99 -14.85 -12.71
CA SER A 128 11.22 -16.03 -11.90
C SER A 128 11.22 -17.31 -12.74
N ALA A 129 11.67 -18.44 -12.18
CA ALA A 129 11.64 -19.74 -12.84
C ALA A 129 10.22 -20.17 -13.26
N ALA A 130 9.19 -19.74 -12.51
CA ALA A 130 7.78 -19.97 -12.83
C ALA A 130 7.22 -18.96 -13.85
N GLY A 131 8.05 -18.06 -14.42
CA GLY A 131 7.62 -17.07 -15.40
C GLY A 131 6.99 -15.79 -14.80
N ASN A 132 6.84 -15.70 -13.48
CA ASN A 132 6.28 -14.55 -12.79
C ASN A 132 7.26 -13.36 -12.75
N TRP A 133 6.73 -12.13 -12.76
CA TRP A 133 7.56 -10.97 -12.50
C TRP A 133 7.90 -10.88 -11.01
N THR A 134 9.18 -10.67 -10.71
CA THR A 134 9.71 -10.48 -9.37
C THR A 134 10.68 -9.30 -9.35
N GLY A 135 10.62 -8.46 -8.32
CA GLY A 135 11.42 -7.26 -8.22
C GLY A 135 11.39 -6.69 -6.81
N GLY A 136 11.89 -5.48 -6.67
CA GLY A 136 12.00 -4.80 -5.37
C GLY A 136 13.42 -4.35 -5.08
N PRO A 137 13.72 -3.88 -3.85
CA PRO A 137 15.02 -3.33 -3.50
C PRO A 137 16.19 -4.26 -3.77
N MET A 138 16.06 -5.55 -3.44
CA MET A 138 17.10 -6.53 -3.67
C MET A 138 17.48 -6.64 -5.16
N TYR A 139 16.51 -6.51 -6.06
CA TYR A 139 16.74 -6.62 -7.51
C TYR A 139 17.36 -5.35 -8.08
N TYR A 140 16.89 -4.15 -7.70
CA TYR A 140 17.52 -2.94 -8.22
C TYR A 140 18.89 -2.67 -7.58
N ILE A 141 19.17 -3.15 -6.37
CA ILE A 141 20.52 -3.15 -5.80
C ILE A 141 21.42 -4.12 -6.60
N LYS A 142 20.95 -5.36 -6.81
CA LYS A 142 21.71 -6.39 -7.57
C LYS A 142 22.02 -5.94 -8.99
N ASN A 143 21.01 -5.49 -9.73
CA ASN A 143 21.09 -5.24 -11.16
C ASN A 143 21.51 -3.80 -11.49
N GLY A 144 21.23 -2.85 -10.61
CA GLY A 144 21.51 -1.43 -10.83
C GLY A 144 22.86 -0.98 -10.29
N LEU A 145 23.32 -1.52 -9.15
CA LEU A 145 24.59 -1.15 -8.52
C LEU A 145 25.72 -2.16 -8.78
N GLY A 146 25.38 -3.35 -9.29
CA GLY A 146 26.33 -4.37 -9.71
C GLY A 146 26.79 -5.33 -8.61
N LYS A 147 27.68 -6.27 -9.00
CA LYS A 147 28.08 -7.43 -8.17
C LYS A 147 28.65 -7.06 -6.78
N ARG A 148 29.39 -5.96 -6.68
CA ARG A 148 30.01 -5.50 -5.41
C ARG A 148 28.98 -5.21 -4.30
N TRP A 149 27.72 -4.93 -4.65
CA TRP A 149 26.66 -4.54 -3.72
C TRP A 149 25.64 -5.65 -3.44
N GLN A 150 25.86 -6.86 -3.94
CA GLN A 150 24.91 -7.97 -3.75
C GLN A 150 24.74 -8.38 -2.27
N TRP A 151 25.78 -8.21 -1.45
CA TRP A 151 25.68 -8.46 -0.01
C TRP A 151 24.62 -7.56 0.66
N LEU A 152 24.47 -6.31 0.16
CA LEU A 152 23.46 -5.40 0.67
C LEU A 152 22.04 -5.81 0.27
N ALA A 153 21.87 -6.36 -0.94
CA ALA A 153 20.61 -6.92 -1.37
C ALA A 153 20.20 -8.15 -0.53
N ALA A 154 21.17 -9.00 -0.19
CA ALA A 154 20.94 -10.14 0.71
C ALA A 154 20.58 -9.66 2.14
N LEU A 155 21.28 -8.66 2.66
CA LEU A 155 21.01 -8.09 3.99
C LEU A 155 19.60 -7.43 4.04
N TYR A 156 19.21 -6.69 3.01
CA TYR A 156 17.85 -6.15 2.87
C TYR A 156 16.80 -7.28 2.93
N SER A 157 17.02 -8.34 2.15
CA SER A 157 16.10 -9.47 2.10
C SER A 157 16.03 -10.23 3.42
N LEU A 158 17.15 -10.34 4.15
CA LEU A 158 17.18 -10.94 5.49
C LEU A 158 16.33 -10.14 6.47
N PHE A 159 16.53 -8.82 6.52
CA PHE A 159 15.72 -7.96 7.38
C PHE A 159 14.23 -8.00 6.96
N GLY A 160 13.95 -8.06 5.64
CA GLY A 160 12.60 -8.23 5.14
C GLY A 160 11.92 -9.50 5.66
N VAL A 161 12.63 -10.65 5.63
CA VAL A 161 12.10 -11.92 6.16
C VAL A 161 11.83 -11.83 7.66
N LEU A 162 12.70 -11.16 8.44
CA LEU A 162 12.51 -11.02 9.89
C LEU A 162 11.34 -10.06 10.22
N THR A 163 11.26 -8.95 9.51
CA THR A 163 10.23 -7.92 9.74
C THR A 163 8.82 -8.43 9.46
N VAL A 164 8.63 -9.27 8.43
CA VAL A 164 7.29 -9.70 8.03
C VAL A 164 6.59 -10.55 9.10
N PHE A 165 7.33 -11.30 9.91
CA PHE A 165 6.75 -12.09 11.01
C PHE A 165 6.21 -11.20 12.14
N GLY A 166 6.91 -10.12 12.48
CA GLY A 166 6.48 -9.16 13.50
C GLY A 166 5.50 -8.15 12.95
N THR A 167 6.02 -7.08 12.31
CA THR A 167 5.22 -5.94 11.83
C THR A 167 4.16 -6.35 10.80
N GLY A 168 4.49 -7.30 9.92
CA GLY A 168 3.60 -7.72 8.84
C GLY A 168 2.53 -8.72 9.25
N ASN A 169 2.68 -9.43 10.38
CA ASN A 169 1.76 -10.49 10.79
C ASN A 169 1.35 -10.39 12.26
N ALA A 170 2.22 -10.76 13.19
CA ALA A 170 1.86 -10.93 14.59
C ALA A 170 1.23 -9.67 15.20
N THR A 171 1.77 -8.47 14.93
CA THR A 171 1.19 -7.22 15.42
C THR A 171 -0.17 -6.90 14.81
N GLN A 172 -0.39 -7.28 13.55
CA GLN A 172 -1.67 -7.09 12.88
C GLN A 172 -2.74 -8.01 13.47
N VAL A 173 -2.40 -9.29 13.71
CA VAL A 173 -3.32 -10.24 14.34
C VAL A 173 -3.63 -9.82 15.76
N ASN A 174 -2.63 -9.35 16.53
CA ASN A 174 -2.87 -8.80 17.86
C ASN A 174 -3.88 -7.65 17.84
N THR A 175 -3.79 -6.74 16.86
CA THR A 175 -4.78 -5.67 16.70
C THR A 175 -6.18 -6.20 16.34
N ILE A 176 -6.28 -7.26 15.53
CA ILE A 176 -7.57 -7.92 15.25
C ILE A 176 -8.17 -8.42 16.56
N VAL A 177 -7.40 -9.18 17.32
CA VAL A 177 -7.86 -9.81 18.57
C VAL A 177 -8.27 -8.75 19.58
N THR A 178 -7.41 -7.75 19.85
CA THR A 178 -7.73 -6.70 20.83
C THR A 178 -8.95 -5.86 20.43
N SER A 179 -9.20 -5.67 19.12
CA SER A 179 -10.40 -4.97 18.66
C SER A 179 -11.67 -5.81 18.85
N ILE A 180 -11.57 -7.13 18.66
CA ILE A 180 -12.68 -8.07 18.91
C ILE A 180 -12.96 -8.16 20.40
N ASP A 181 -11.91 -8.30 21.24
CA ASP A 181 -12.02 -8.34 22.70
C ASP A 181 -12.73 -7.10 23.24
N ALA A 182 -12.28 -5.91 22.80
CA ALA A 182 -12.90 -4.65 23.19
C ALA A 182 -14.40 -4.60 22.85
N ALA A 183 -14.79 -5.10 21.67
CA ALA A 183 -16.19 -5.16 21.27
C ALA A 183 -16.98 -6.18 22.08
N LEU A 184 -16.44 -7.39 22.31
CA LEU A 184 -17.11 -8.45 23.08
C LEU A 184 -17.34 -8.04 24.55
N LEU A 185 -16.35 -7.41 25.17
CA LEU A 185 -16.45 -6.87 26.53
C LEU A 185 -17.46 -5.72 26.60
N GLN A 186 -17.44 -4.80 25.64
CA GLN A 186 -18.35 -3.65 25.59
C GLN A 186 -19.83 -4.08 25.51
N TYR A 187 -20.13 -5.15 24.75
CA TYR A 187 -21.48 -5.67 24.60
C TYR A 187 -21.84 -6.75 25.63
N GLY A 188 -20.93 -7.09 26.54
CA GLY A 188 -21.18 -8.11 27.56
C GLY A 188 -21.37 -9.52 27.02
N VAL A 189 -20.86 -9.78 25.77
CA VAL A 189 -20.99 -11.09 25.11
C VAL A 189 -20.03 -12.12 25.72
N ALA A 190 -18.85 -11.66 26.16
CA ALA A 190 -17.84 -12.51 26.79
C ALA A 190 -17.28 -11.83 28.05
N GLY A 191 -16.95 -12.62 29.06
CA GLY A 191 -16.19 -12.17 30.23
C GLY A 191 -14.67 -12.30 29.97
N GLU A 192 -13.87 -11.59 30.77
CA GLU A 192 -12.39 -11.61 30.64
C GLU A 192 -11.77 -13.02 30.64
N GLY A 193 -12.36 -13.95 31.43
CA GLY A 193 -11.88 -15.34 31.50
C GLY A 193 -12.07 -16.17 30.22
N ALA A 194 -12.97 -15.75 29.31
CA ALA A 194 -13.20 -16.43 28.05
C ALA A 194 -12.28 -15.93 26.92
N LEU A 195 -11.66 -14.74 27.07
CA LEU A 195 -10.87 -14.09 26.02
C LEU A 195 -9.69 -14.94 25.54
N PRO A 196 -8.88 -15.62 26.37
CA PRO A 196 -7.75 -16.41 25.86
C PRO A 196 -8.18 -17.52 24.90
N MET A 197 -9.30 -18.18 25.16
CA MET A 197 -9.84 -19.22 24.28
C MET A 197 -10.39 -18.63 22.98
N LEU A 198 -11.11 -17.52 23.07
CA LEU A 198 -11.63 -16.80 21.90
C LEU A 198 -10.50 -16.29 21.01
N ASN A 199 -9.44 -15.76 21.63
CA ASN A 199 -8.26 -15.27 20.91
C ASN A 199 -7.55 -16.38 20.16
N LEU A 200 -7.44 -17.56 20.75
CA LEU A 200 -6.91 -18.73 20.05
C LEU A 200 -7.79 -19.12 18.84
N ILE A 201 -9.11 -19.13 19.01
CA ILE A 201 -10.06 -19.46 17.93
C ILE A 201 -9.94 -18.43 16.80
N VAL A 202 -9.92 -17.14 17.12
CA VAL A 202 -9.72 -16.05 16.15
C VAL A 202 -8.36 -16.19 15.45
N GLY A 203 -7.29 -16.46 16.19
CA GLY A 203 -5.95 -16.67 15.65
C GLY A 203 -5.89 -17.82 14.65
N VAL A 204 -6.51 -18.97 14.97
CA VAL A 204 -6.60 -20.12 14.06
C VAL A 204 -7.43 -19.76 12.82
N PHE A 205 -8.56 -19.09 12.98
CA PHE A 205 -9.40 -18.65 11.87
C PHE A 205 -8.66 -17.70 10.93
N VAL A 206 -7.97 -16.69 11.47
CA VAL A 206 -7.15 -15.75 10.70
C VAL A 206 -6.01 -16.49 9.99
N ALA A 207 -5.33 -17.42 10.67
CA ALA A 207 -4.26 -18.24 10.07
C ALA A 207 -4.76 -19.04 8.86
N MET A 208 -5.94 -19.66 8.97
CA MET A 208 -6.57 -20.38 7.85
C MET A 208 -6.90 -19.45 6.68
N LEU A 209 -7.48 -18.28 6.94
CA LEU A 209 -7.79 -17.31 5.88
C LEU A 209 -6.52 -16.80 5.19
N VAL A 210 -5.48 -16.49 5.97
CA VAL A 210 -4.17 -16.06 5.46
C VAL A 210 -3.56 -17.14 4.58
N ALA A 211 -3.52 -18.39 5.05
CA ALA A 211 -3.01 -19.52 4.27
C ALA A 211 -3.79 -19.72 2.97
N LEU A 212 -5.13 -19.65 3.03
CA LEU A 212 -6.01 -19.80 1.87
C LEU A 212 -5.71 -18.75 0.79
N VAL A 213 -5.45 -17.50 1.18
CA VAL A 213 -5.16 -16.42 0.22
C VAL A 213 -3.73 -16.54 -0.30
N LEU A 214 -2.74 -16.67 0.57
CA LEU A 214 -1.32 -16.62 0.22
C LEU A 214 -0.87 -17.83 -0.60
N LEU A 215 -1.31 -19.05 -0.23
CA LEU A 215 -0.99 -20.27 -0.97
C LEU A 215 -1.60 -20.31 -2.37
N GLY A 216 -2.62 -19.48 -2.62
CA GLY A 216 -3.18 -19.26 -3.95
C GLY A 216 -2.33 -18.42 -4.90
N GLY A 217 -1.18 -17.91 -4.41
CA GLY A 217 -0.17 -17.20 -5.19
C GLY A 217 -0.56 -15.76 -5.56
N ILE A 218 0.32 -15.14 -6.36
CA ILE A 218 0.30 -13.69 -6.67
C ILE A 218 -1.07 -13.23 -7.23
N LYS A 219 -1.69 -14.01 -8.11
CA LYS A 219 -3.00 -13.66 -8.70
C LYS A 219 -4.11 -13.59 -7.66
N ARG A 220 -4.16 -14.55 -6.73
CA ARG A 220 -5.16 -14.57 -5.66
C ARG A 220 -4.96 -13.40 -4.70
N ILE A 221 -3.71 -13.14 -4.30
CA ILE A 221 -3.35 -11.98 -3.47
C ILE A 221 -3.86 -10.68 -4.13
N GLY A 222 -3.53 -10.46 -5.41
CA GLY A 222 -3.99 -9.29 -6.15
C GLY A 222 -5.51 -9.18 -6.26
N SER A 223 -6.20 -10.30 -6.50
CA SER A 223 -7.67 -10.31 -6.63
C SER A 223 -8.39 -10.03 -5.30
N VAL A 224 -7.85 -10.50 -4.17
CA VAL A 224 -8.38 -10.19 -2.84
C VAL A 224 -8.11 -8.73 -2.50
N ALA A 225 -6.89 -8.25 -2.69
CA ALA A 225 -6.51 -6.87 -2.41
C ALA A 225 -7.32 -5.85 -3.25
N GLU A 226 -7.57 -6.15 -4.53
CA GLU A 226 -8.36 -5.29 -5.44
C GLU A 226 -9.80 -5.07 -4.96
N LYS A 227 -10.38 -6.02 -4.25
CA LYS A 227 -11.74 -5.91 -3.70
C LYS A 227 -11.74 -5.34 -2.30
N LEU A 228 -10.86 -5.83 -1.44
CA LEU A 228 -10.82 -5.50 -0.02
C LEU A 228 -10.37 -4.04 0.21
N VAL A 229 -9.31 -3.59 -0.47
CA VAL A 229 -8.72 -2.27 -0.20
C VAL A 229 -9.66 -1.11 -0.55
N PRO A 230 -10.29 -1.05 -1.74
CA PRO A 230 -11.25 0.03 -2.00
C PRO A 230 -12.45 0.00 -1.05
N PHE A 231 -12.95 -1.20 -0.71
CA PHE A 231 -14.07 -1.35 0.22
C PHE A 231 -13.74 -0.79 1.61
N MET A 232 -12.63 -1.26 2.21
CA MET A 232 -12.24 -0.81 3.56
C MET A 232 -11.90 0.68 3.60
N ALA A 233 -11.22 1.19 2.55
CA ALA A 233 -10.86 2.60 2.48
C ALA A 233 -12.09 3.51 2.35
N LEU A 234 -13.04 3.17 1.46
CA LEU A 234 -14.29 3.93 1.30
C LEU A 234 -15.12 3.95 2.58
N LEU A 235 -15.22 2.79 3.23
CA LEU A 235 -15.94 2.64 4.47
C LEU A 235 -15.36 3.53 5.58
N TYR A 236 -14.03 3.45 5.77
CA TYR A 236 -13.32 4.25 6.75
C TYR A 236 -13.42 5.75 6.46
N VAL A 237 -13.20 6.13 5.21
CA VAL A 237 -13.30 7.55 4.78
C VAL A 237 -14.70 8.09 5.01
N ALA A 238 -15.74 7.33 4.67
CA ALA A 238 -17.13 7.75 4.88
C ALA A 238 -17.44 8.00 6.37
N LEU A 239 -17.04 7.07 7.25
CA LEU A 239 -17.22 7.21 8.70
C LEU A 239 -16.43 8.40 9.25
N ALA A 240 -15.16 8.52 8.87
CA ALA A 240 -14.31 9.60 9.37
C ALA A 240 -14.81 10.98 8.91
N LEU A 241 -15.27 11.11 7.66
CA LEU A 241 -15.90 12.34 7.16
C LEU A 241 -17.18 12.66 7.91
N GLY A 242 -17.96 11.66 8.30
CA GLY A 242 -19.15 11.86 9.12
C GLY A 242 -18.82 12.43 10.51
N VAL A 243 -17.75 11.94 11.18
CA VAL A 243 -17.29 12.53 12.45
C VAL A 243 -16.92 14.00 12.27
N VAL A 244 -16.18 14.31 11.19
CA VAL A 244 -15.78 15.68 10.86
C VAL A 244 -17.00 16.55 10.58
N ALA A 245 -17.99 16.04 9.85
CA ALA A 245 -19.23 16.77 9.54
C ALA A 245 -20.06 17.05 10.80
N LEU A 246 -20.21 16.07 11.69
CA LEU A 246 -20.92 16.25 12.97
C LEU A 246 -20.22 17.25 13.90
N ASN A 247 -18.90 17.38 13.80
CA ASN A 247 -18.07 18.27 14.63
C ASN A 247 -17.45 19.42 13.82
N PHE A 248 -18.08 19.86 12.75
CA PHE A 248 -17.52 20.83 11.81
C PHE A 248 -17.08 22.15 12.47
N GLN A 249 -17.78 22.57 13.51
CA GLN A 249 -17.46 23.79 14.27
C GLN A 249 -16.06 23.73 14.92
N ARG A 250 -15.56 22.55 15.26
CA ARG A 250 -14.22 22.36 15.86
C ARG A 250 -13.11 22.32 14.82
N LEU A 251 -13.44 22.06 13.55
CA LEU A 251 -12.45 21.84 12.48
C LEU A 251 -11.46 23.00 12.32
N PRO A 252 -11.85 24.30 12.32
CA PRO A 252 -10.89 25.40 12.21
C PRO A 252 -9.89 25.44 13.38
N GLY A 253 -10.37 25.21 14.61
CA GLY A 253 -9.51 25.14 15.79
C GLY A 253 -8.54 23.94 15.75
N VAL A 254 -9.00 22.79 15.27
CA VAL A 254 -8.17 21.59 15.12
C VAL A 254 -7.09 21.81 14.05
N LEU A 255 -7.41 22.42 12.92
CA LEU A 255 -6.42 22.75 11.90
C LEU A 255 -5.38 23.76 12.42
N ALA A 256 -5.83 24.76 13.19
CA ALA A 256 -4.92 25.68 13.86
C ALA A 256 -4.02 24.97 14.88
N ALA A 257 -4.56 23.99 15.64
CA ALA A 257 -3.79 23.17 16.57
C ALA A 257 -2.75 22.27 15.87
N ILE A 258 -3.08 21.71 14.71
CA ILE A 258 -2.15 20.92 13.90
C ILE A 258 -0.99 21.80 13.40
N VAL A 259 -1.28 22.95 12.80
CA VAL A 259 -0.26 23.83 12.25
C VAL A 259 0.51 24.54 13.37
N GLY A 260 -0.20 25.16 14.32
CA GLY A 260 0.44 25.87 15.45
C GLY A 260 1.21 24.92 16.38
N GLY A 261 0.64 23.72 16.65
CA GLY A 261 1.27 22.70 17.48
C GLY A 261 2.55 22.10 16.88
N ALA A 262 2.74 22.22 15.56
CA ALA A 262 3.99 21.81 14.92
C ALA A 262 5.20 22.65 15.36
N PHE A 263 4.97 23.93 15.70
CA PHE A 263 6.01 24.90 16.05
C PHE A 263 5.94 25.32 17.51
N GLN A 264 4.78 25.21 18.15
CA GLN A 264 4.53 25.55 19.54
C GLN A 264 3.72 24.45 20.26
N PRO A 265 4.27 23.23 20.40
CA PRO A 265 3.50 22.08 20.94
C PRO A 265 3.03 22.32 22.37
N ARG A 266 3.81 23.05 23.19
CA ARG A 266 3.44 23.39 24.59
C ARG A 266 2.11 24.12 24.69
N ALA A 267 1.81 25.02 23.75
CA ALA A 267 0.58 25.80 23.76
C ALA A 267 -0.67 24.96 23.55
N PHE A 268 -0.55 23.82 22.88
CA PHE A 268 -1.68 22.95 22.51
C PHE A 268 -1.78 21.67 23.37
N THR A 269 -0.78 21.38 24.19
CA THR A 269 -0.71 20.15 25.01
C THR A 269 -0.60 20.43 26.51
N GLY A 270 -0.87 21.68 26.93
CA GLY A 270 -0.72 22.06 28.34
C GLY A 270 0.71 21.93 28.89
N GLY A 271 1.71 21.95 27.99
CA GLY A 271 3.12 21.83 28.38
C GLY A 271 3.66 20.41 28.42
N VAL A 272 2.84 19.38 28.32
CA VAL A 272 3.25 17.96 28.34
C VAL A 272 4.19 17.63 27.19
N VAL A 273 3.88 18.06 25.95
CA VAL A 273 4.80 17.94 24.82
C VAL A 273 5.70 19.19 24.78
N GLY A 274 6.85 19.11 25.42
CA GLY A 274 7.74 20.26 25.64
C GLY A 274 8.59 20.66 24.44
N SER A 275 8.69 19.84 23.38
CA SER A 275 9.68 20.00 22.32
C SER A 275 9.09 19.87 20.93
N VAL A 276 9.36 20.87 20.07
CA VAL A 276 9.11 20.80 18.61
C VAL A 276 9.81 19.59 18.00
N PHE A 277 10.99 19.26 18.50
CA PHE A 277 11.73 18.11 18.01
C PHE A 277 11.01 16.78 18.29
N LEU A 278 10.33 16.64 19.42
CA LEU A 278 9.54 15.43 19.75
C LEU A 278 8.36 15.30 18.80
N SER A 279 7.63 16.40 18.54
CA SER A 279 6.54 16.46 17.58
C SER A 279 7.01 16.08 16.18
N LEU A 280 8.14 16.63 15.72
CA LEU A 280 8.77 16.31 14.44
C LEU A 280 9.20 14.83 14.40
N LYS A 281 9.94 14.33 15.42
CA LYS A 281 10.41 12.93 15.48
C LYS A 281 9.24 11.96 15.37
N LYS A 282 8.20 12.16 16.16
CA LYS A 282 7.03 11.26 16.18
C LYS A 282 6.20 11.38 14.89
N GLY A 283 5.98 12.60 14.38
CA GLY A 283 5.24 12.79 13.12
C GLY A 283 5.95 12.17 11.92
N VAL A 284 7.23 12.44 11.73
CA VAL A 284 8.01 11.89 10.61
C VAL A 284 8.14 10.37 10.71
N SER A 285 8.49 9.84 11.88
CA SER A 285 8.64 8.40 12.08
C SER A 285 7.33 7.65 11.78
N ARG A 286 6.20 8.12 12.33
CA ARG A 286 4.91 7.46 12.10
C ARG A 286 4.38 7.67 10.68
N GLY A 287 4.67 8.82 10.05
CA GLY A 287 4.38 9.04 8.64
C GLY A 287 5.10 8.05 7.72
N ILE A 288 6.40 7.86 7.92
CA ILE A 288 7.22 6.89 7.16
C ILE A 288 6.77 5.45 7.44
N PHE A 289 6.48 5.14 8.69
CA PHE A 289 6.00 3.81 9.08
C PHE A 289 4.68 3.46 8.39
N SER A 290 3.75 4.43 8.27
CA SER A 290 2.46 4.24 7.62
C SER A 290 2.60 4.04 6.11
N ASN A 291 3.25 4.97 5.40
CA ASN A 291 3.30 4.96 3.93
C ASN A 291 4.44 4.13 3.34
N GLU A 292 5.34 3.61 4.16
CA GLU A 292 6.50 2.80 3.77
C GLU A 292 7.41 3.46 2.71
N ALA A 293 7.37 4.79 2.55
CA ALA A 293 8.23 5.49 1.59
C ALA A 293 9.67 5.57 2.12
N GLY A 294 10.59 4.99 1.39
CA GLY A 294 11.98 4.83 1.81
C GLY A 294 12.32 3.42 2.31
N LEU A 295 11.32 2.59 2.62
CA LEU A 295 11.48 1.18 2.97
C LEU A 295 11.68 0.28 1.73
N GLY A 296 11.13 0.69 0.59
CA GLY A 296 11.19 -0.07 -0.65
C GLY A 296 10.20 -1.23 -0.74
N THR A 297 9.52 -1.58 0.33
CA THR A 297 8.63 -2.75 0.47
C THR A 297 7.49 -2.73 -0.56
N GLY A 298 6.73 -1.64 -0.66
CA GLY A 298 5.64 -1.50 -1.62
C GLY A 298 6.08 -1.67 -3.08
N SER A 299 7.35 -1.38 -3.38
CA SER A 299 7.91 -1.57 -4.72
C SER A 299 7.97 -3.05 -5.15
N ILE A 300 7.94 -3.99 -4.20
CA ILE A 300 7.87 -5.45 -4.45
C ILE A 300 6.54 -5.82 -5.10
N ALA A 301 5.42 -5.35 -4.54
CA ALA A 301 4.09 -5.59 -5.13
C ALA A 301 3.97 -4.94 -6.51
N HIS A 302 4.44 -3.70 -6.65
CA HIS A 302 4.41 -3.00 -7.93
C HIS A 302 5.24 -3.69 -9.02
N ALA A 303 6.35 -4.34 -8.67
CA ALA A 303 7.18 -5.07 -9.62
C ALA A 303 6.45 -6.25 -10.29
N CYS A 304 5.43 -6.81 -9.63
CA CYS A 304 4.59 -7.88 -10.17
C CYS A 304 3.57 -7.39 -11.22
N ALA A 305 3.45 -6.07 -11.45
CA ALA A 305 2.49 -5.50 -12.39
C ALA A 305 2.80 -5.84 -13.84
N ASP A 306 1.79 -6.24 -14.62
CA ASP A 306 1.93 -6.42 -16.07
C ASP A 306 1.92 -5.06 -16.78
N THR A 307 3.09 -4.45 -16.86
CA THR A 307 3.29 -3.17 -17.55
C THR A 307 4.69 -3.07 -18.13
N LYS A 308 4.77 -2.45 -19.32
CA LYS A 308 6.06 -2.13 -19.99
C LYS A 308 6.54 -0.70 -19.69
N LYS A 309 5.79 0.07 -18.88
CA LYS A 309 6.08 1.49 -18.62
C LYS A 309 6.36 1.75 -17.13
N PRO A 310 7.62 1.59 -16.65
CA PRO A 310 8.00 1.75 -15.25
C PRO A 310 7.56 3.08 -14.65
N VAL A 311 7.81 4.20 -15.36
CA VAL A 311 7.43 5.55 -14.91
C VAL A 311 5.92 5.71 -14.70
N LYS A 312 5.10 5.06 -15.56
CA LYS A 312 3.64 5.10 -15.40
C LYS A 312 3.20 4.36 -14.15
N GLN A 313 3.87 3.24 -13.81
CA GLN A 313 3.62 2.53 -12.55
C GLN A 313 4.13 3.33 -11.35
N GLY A 314 5.25 4.04 -11.49
CA GLY A 314 5.75 4.95 -10.45
C GLY A 314 4.74 6.03 -10.04
N MET A 315 3.88 6.50 -10.97
CA MET A 315 2.82 7.45 -10.63
C MET A 315 1.80 6.89 -9.63
N PHE A 316 1.58 5.58 -9.62
CA PHE A 316 0.73 4.95 -8.62
C PHE A 316 1.35 5.03 -7.22
N GLY A 317 2.70 5.00 -7.11
CA GLY A 317 3.38 5.20 -5.82
C GLY A 317 3.15 6.61 -5.23
N ILE A 318 3.00 7.65 -6.08
CA ILE A 318 2.59 8.98 -5.61
C ILE A 318 1.17 8.93 -5.02
N PHE A 319 0.25 8.27 -5.72
CA PHE A 319 -1.14 8.11 -5.25
C PHE A 319 -1.21 7.29 -3.96
N GLU A 320 -0.41 6.24 -3.84
CA GLU A 320 -0.35 5.37 -2.67
C GLU A 320 -0.02 6.17 -1.40
N VAL A 321 1.09 6.92 -1.39
CA VAL A 321 1.48 7.75 -0.25
C VAL A 321 0.45 8.86 0.04
N PHE A 322 -0.15 9.45 -1.00
CA PHE A 322 -1.21 10.44 -0.84
C PHE A 322 -2.44 9.83 -0.17
N ALA A 323 -2.94 8.71 -0.67
CA ALA A 323 -4.12 8.04 -0.12
C ALA A 323 -3.89 7.56 1.32
N ASP A 324 -2.72 6.99 1.59
CA ASP A 324 -2.34 6.50 2.91
C ASP A 324 -2.24 7.64 3.95
N THR A 325 -1.34 8.58 3.71
CA THR A 325 -0.98 9.54 4.76
C THR A 325 -1.78 10.85 4.67
N ILE A 326 -1.91 11.43 3.46
CA ILE A 326 -2.62 12.72 3.34
C ILE A 326 -4.13 12.52 3.49
N VAL A 327 -4.70 11.38 3.07
CA VAL A 327 -6.14 11.13 3.23
C VAL A 327 -6.41 10.38 4.53
N ILE A 328 -5.98 9.11 4.64
CA ILE A 328 -6.42 8.23 5.74
C ILE A 328 -5.85 8.68 7.08
N CYS A 329 -4.53 8.92 7.20
CA CYS A 329 -3.97 9.39 8.47
C CYS A 329 -4.50 10.76 8.90
N THR A 330 -4.75 11.68 7.96
CA THR A 330 -5.36 12.97 8.29
C THR A 330 -6.78 12.80 8.81
N LEU A 331 -7.59 11.94 8.18
CA LEU A 331 -8.94 11.66 8.66
C LEU A 331 -8.92 11.04 10.04
N THR A 332 -8.01 10.10 10.32
CA THR A 332 -7.82 9.55 11.67
C THR A 332 -7.50 10.65 12.69
N ALA A 333 -6.57 11.54 12.35
CA ALA A 333 -6.21 12.67 13.21
C ALA A 333 -7.41 13.60 13.46
N LEU A 334 -8.21 13.88 12.43
CA LEU A 334 -9.42 14.69 12.56
C LEU A 334 -10.48 13.99 13.40
N VAL A 335 -10.65 12.66 13.28
CA VAL A 335 -11.56 11.89 14.15
C VAL A 335 -11.15 12.07 15.61
N ILE A 336 -9.89 11.89 15.94
CA ILE A 336 -9.39 12.02 17.33
C ILE A 336 -9.57 13.46 17.84
N LEU A 337 -9.15 14.46 17.06
CA LEU A 337 -9.09 15.83 17.52
C LEU A 337 -10.44 16.57 17.46
N CYS A 338 -11.30 16.27 16.47
CA CYS A 338 -12.62 16.91 16.35
C CYS A 338 -13.68 16.29 17.27
N SER A 339 -13.58 15.01 17.61
CA SER A 339 -14.56 14.35 18.49
C SER A 339 -14.61 14.96 19.90
N GLY A 340 -13.51 15.56 20.35
CA GLY A 340 -13.37 16.10 21.70
C GLY A 340 -13.01 15.06 22.74
N THR A 341 -12.64 13.86 22.30
CA THR A 341 -12.12 12.80 23.17
C THR A 341 -10.83 13.30 23.85
N PRO A 342 -10.69 13.13 25.17
CA PRO A 342 -9.45 13.48 25.87
C PRO A 342 -8.26 12.70 25.30
N VAL A 343 -7.22 13.41 24.89
CA VAL A 343 -5.99 12.80 24.42
C VAL A 343 -5.03 12.64 25.59
N PRO A 344 -4.54 11.43 25.87
CA PRO A 344 -3.59 11.17 26.97
C PRO A 344 -2.18 11.63 26.57
N TYR A 345 -1.96 12.96 26.55
CA TYR A 345 -0.65 13.50 26.16
C TYR A 345 0.46 13.00 27.09
N GLY A 346 1.57 12.58 26.48
CA GLY A 346 2.75 12.04 27.18
C GLY A 346 2.68 10.54 27.46
N ALA A 347 1.53 9.88 27.24
CA ALA A 347 1.37 8.44 27.37
C ALA A 347 1.26 7.78 25.99
N GLU A 348 1.57 6.50 25.92
CA GLU A 348 1.33 5.74 24.68
C GLU A 348 -0.17 5.54 24.47
N ALA A 349 -0.60 5.69 23.23
CA ALA A 349 -1.96 5.45 22.81
C ALA A 349 -1.95 4.63 21.51
N GLY A 350 -2.92 3.73 21.40
CA GLY A 350 -3.10 2.85 20.25
C GLY A 350 -4.41 3.10 19.51
N ALA A 351 -4.98 2.04 18.95
CA ALA A 351 -6.23 2.10 18.21
C ALA A 351 -7.43 2.52 19.06
N GLU A 352 -7.38 2.26 20.38
CA GLU A 352 -8.41 2.59 21.37
C GLU A 352 -8.75 4.09 21.39
N LEU A 353 -7.76 4.96 21.21
CA LEU A 353 -7.98 6.41 21.14
C LEU A 353 -8.80 6.80 19.90
N THR A 354 -8.54 6.15 18.77
CA THR A 354 -9.32 6.38 17.55
C THR A 354 -10.74 5.83 17.68
N ILE A 355 -10.88 4.63 18.25
CA ILE A 355 -12.19 4.01 18.52
C ILE A 355 -13.01 4.92 19.45
N SER A 356 -12.40 5.45 20.52
CA SER A 356 -13.04 6.42 21.41
C SER A 356 -13.51 7.67 20.68
N GLY A 357 -12.72 8.17 19.72
CA GLY A 357 -13.11 9.29 18.87
C GLY A 357 -14.35 9.01 18.02
N PHE A 358 -14.45 7.83 17.43
CA PHE A 358 -15.64 7.40 16.69
C PHE A 358 -16.83 7.21 17.65
N THR A 359 -16.63 6.58 18.79
CA THR A 359 -17.67 6.32 19.78
C THR A 359 -18.25 7.62 20.37
N ALA A 360 -17.41 8.64 20.60
CA ALA A 360 -17.86 9.95 21.04
C ALA A 360 -18.77 10.64 20.02
N ALA A 361 -18.57 10.40 18.73
CA ALA A 361 -19.36 11.03 17.67
C ALA A 361 -20.65 10.26 17.33
N TYR A 362 -20.61 8.94 17.33
CA TYR A 362 -21.70 8.08 16.84
C TYR A 362 -22.40 7.25 17.92
N GLY A 363 -21.84 7.22 19.13
CA GLY A 363 -22.30 6.33 20.20
C GLY A 363 -21.66 4.94 20.13
N SER A 364 -22.01 4.07 21.08
CA SER A 364 -21.34 2.78 21.31
C SER A 364 -21.48 1.78 20.14
N TRP A 365 -22.55 1.87 19.33
CA TRP A 365 -22.77 0.95 18.20
C TRP A 365 -21.66 0.98 17.16
N VAL A 366 -20.95 2.10 17.03
CA VAL A 366 -19.87 2.25 16.04
C VAL A 366 -18.65 1.40 16.36
N SER A 367 -18.51 0.92 17.62
CA SER A 367 -17.40 0.05 18.00
C SER A 367 -17.38 -1.27 17.20
N LEU A 368 -18.56 -1.85 16.91
CA LEU A 368 -18.68 -3.02 16.05
C LEU A 368 -18.15 -2.71 14.63
N PHE A 369 -18.45 -1.53 14.14
CA PHE A 369 -18.06 -1.10 12.81
C PHE A 369 -16.57 -0.80 12.70
N THR A 370 -15.99 -0.15 13.72
CA THR A 370 -14.56 0.11 13.81
C THR A 370 -13.76 -1.17 13.99
N MET A 371 -14.29 -2.16 14.75
CA MET A 371 -13.73 -3.50 14.85
C MET A 371 -13.64 -4.17 13.47
N VAL A 372 -14.73 -4.18 12.69
CA VAL A 372 -14.74 -4.77 11.34
C VAL A 372 -13.74 -4.04 10.43
N ALA A 373 -13.68 -2.72 10.49
CA ALA A 373 -12.72 -1.93 9.72
C ALA A 373 -11.28 -2.30 10.08
N LEU A 374 -10.94 -2.35 11.38
CA LEU A 374 -9.62 -2.76 11.87
C LEU A 374 -9.25 -4.18 11.44
N CYS A 375 -10.20 -5.12 11.52
CA CYS A 375 -9.99 -6.49 11.03
C CYS A 375 -9.66 -6.50 9.52
N CYS A 376 -10.37 -5.73 8.71
CA CYS A 376 -10.11 -5.62 7.28
C CYS A 376 -8.74 -5.00 6.99
N PHE A 377 -8.37 -3.92 7.69
CA PHE A 377 -7.07 -3.26 7.56
C PHE A 377 -5.93 -4.19 7.95
N ALA A 378 -6.01 -4.81 9.11
CA ALA A 378 -4.99 -5.73 9.59
C ALA A 378 -4.84 -6.95 8.68
N PHE A 379 -5.96 -7.58 8.29
CA PHE A 379 -5.95 -8.72 7.38
C PHE A 379 -5.34 -8.38 6.01
N SER A 380 -5.67 -7.22 5.44
CA SER A 380 -5.08 -6.78 4.18
C SER A 380 -3.55 -6.60 4.31
N THR A 381 -3.09 -6.05 5.44
CA THR A 381 -1.66 -5.87 5.72
C THR A 381 -0.94 -7.21 5.80
N ILE A 382 -1.50 -8.20 6.50
CA ILE A 382 -0.93 -9.56 6.58
C ILE A 382 -0.73 -10.16 5.18
N ILE A 383 -1.71 -10.02 4.30
CA ILE A 383 -1.63 -10.55 2.93
C ILE A 383 -0.54 -9.83 2.12
N GLY A 384 -0.46 -8.50 2.20
CA GLY A 384 0.53 -7.70 1.50
C GLY A 384 1.96 -8.01 1.93
N TRP A 385 2.19 -8.09 3.25
CA TRP A 385 3.49 -8.44 3.81
C TRP A 385 3.89 -9.89 3.57
N GLY A 386 2.93 -10.82 3.46
CA GLY A 386 3.18 -12.19 3.04
C GLY A 386 3.80 -12.27 1.65
N LEU A 387 3.37 -11.42 0.71
CA LEU A 387 4.01 -11.30 -0.61
C LEU A 387 5.43 -10.75 -0.49
N TYR A 388 5.66 -9.73 0.35
CA TYR A 388 7.00 -9.17 0.54
C TYR A 388 7.97 -10.18 1.10
N GLY A 389 7.58 -10.90 2.16
CA GLY A 389 8.39 -11.95 2.78
C GLY A 389 8.70 -13.10 1.82
N SER A 390 7.71 -13.56 1.06
CA SER A 390 7.90 -14.64 0.07
C SER A 390 8.91 -14.26 -1.02
N THR A 391 8.90 -13.00 -1.45
CA THR A 391 9.87 -12.48 -2.43
C THR A 391 11.26 -12.36 -1.81
N CYS A 392 11.38 -11.89 -0.56
CA CYS A 392 12.65 -11.78 0.15
C CYS A 392 13.30 -13.14 0.39
N ILE A 393 12.55 -14.13 0.87
CA ILE A 393 13.08 -15.48 1.13
C ILE A 393 13.49 -16.19 -0.17
N SER A 394 12.70 -16.03 -1.24
CA SER A 394 13.03 -16.57 -2.55
C SER A 394 14.34 -15.99 -3.11
N TYR A 395 14.59 -14.72 -2.89
CA TYR A 395 15.84 -14.06 -3.26
C TYR A 395 17.05 -14.62 -2.49
N LEU A 396 16.92 -14.80 -1.16
CA LEU A 396 17.98 -15.34 -0.29
C LEU A 396 18.34 -16.78 -0.67
N CYS A 397 17.34 -17.62 -0.80
CA CYS A 397 17.52 -19.05 -1.09
C CYS A 397 17.74 -19.32 -2.58
N ARG A 398 17.59 -18.31 -3.45
CA ARG A 398 17.72 -18.43 -4.92
C ARG A 398 16.82 -19.52 -5.54
N THR A 399 15.71 -19.84 -4.87
CA THR A 399 14.74 -20.85 -5.32
C THR A 399 13.33 -20.48 -4.91
N GLU A 400 12.34 -20.81 -5.72
CA GLU A 400 10.92 -20.60 -5.41
C GLU A 400 10.31 -21.73 -4.57
N LYS A 401 11.00 -22.86 -4.44
CA LYS A 401 10.51 -24.01 -3.66
C LYS A 401 10.29 -23.67 -2.19
N VAL A 402 11.04 -22.69 -1.65
CA VAL A 402 10.93 -22.20 -0.26
C VAL A 402 9.70 -21.35 0.00
N ILE A 403 9.02 -20.85 -1.04
CA ILE A 403 7.88 -19.93 -0.87
C ILE A 403 6.73 -20.61 -0.13
N ARG A 404 6.34 -21.84 -0.55
CA ARG A 404 5.23 -22.55 0.09
C ARG A 404 5.49 -22.89 1.56
N PRO A 405 6.62 -23.53 1.94
CA PRO A 405 6.93 -23.74 3.35
C PRO A 405 6.98 -22.45 4.17
N PHE A 406 7.59 -21.40 3.62
CA PHE A 406 7.62 -20.09 4.27
C PHE A 406 6.23 -19.54 4.53
N LEU A 407 5.32 -19.58 3.55
CA LEU A 407 3.95 -19.07 3.70
C LEU A 407 3.12 -19.88 4.69
N VAL A 408 3.38 -21.20 4.80
CA VAL A 408 2.77 -22.03 5.85
C VAL A 408 3.25 -21.58 7.22
N VAL A 409 4.57 -21.46 7.45
CA VAL A 409 5.12 -20.96 8.72
C VAL A 409 4.60 -19.55 9.03
N TYR A 410 4.59 -18.66 8.02
CA TYR A 410 4.06 -17.31 8.15
C TYR A 410 2.60 -17.30 8.60
N SER A 411 1.77 -18.18 8.06
CA SER A 411 0.36 -18.28 8.47
C SER A 411 0.20 -18.76 9.91
N PHE A 412 1.04 -19.70 10.37
CA PHE A 412 1.01 -20.15 11.76
C PHE A 412 1.42 -19.07 12.77
N VAL A 413 2.28 -18.12 12.39
CA VAL A 413 2.64 -16.98 13.25
C VAL A 413 1.44 -16.12 13.62
N ALA A 414 0.36 -16.14 12.84
CA ALA A 414 -0.90 -15.49 13.20
C ALA A 414 -1.48 -16.01 14.52
N ILE A 415 -1.35 -17.31 14.81
CA ILE A 415 -1.81 -17.90 16.07
C ILE A 415 -0.98 -17.37 17.24
N LEU A 416 0.34 -17.25 17.07
CA LEU A 416 1.21 -16.65 18.08
C LEU A 416 0.85 -15.17 18.32
N GLY A 417 0.56 -14.44 17.23
CA GLY A 417 0.13 -13.04 17.29
C GLY A 417 -1.18 -12.84 18.08
N ALA A 418 -2.04 -13.85 18.09
CA ALA A 418 -3.32 -13.81 18.81
C ALA A 418 -3.18 -14.16 20.30
N THR A 419 -2.15 -14.91 20.71
CA THR A 419 -2.10 -15.55 22.03
C THR A 419 -0.97 -15.07 22.93
N VAL A 420 0.06 -14.37 22.37
CA VAL A 420 1.26 -13.97 23.11
C VAL A 420 1.32 -12.45 23.24
N ASP A 421 1.79 -11.97 24.40
CA ASP A 421 2.14 -10.55 24.56
C ASP A 421 3.32 -10.19 23.65
N LEU A 422 3.08 -9.26 22.74
CA LEU A 422 3.99 -8.95 21.65
C LEU A 422 4.91 -7.75 21.91
N GLY A 423 4.91 -7.14 23.10
CA GLY A 423 5.63 -5.90 23.35
C GLY A 423 7.09 -5.90 22.90
N LEU A 424 7.85 -6.94 23.25
CA LEU A 424 9.24 -7.08 22.81
C LEU A 424 9.35 -7.44 21.32
N LEU A 425 8.50 -8.33 20.82
CA LEU A 425 8.52 -8.75 19.41
C LEU A 425 8.18 -7.59 18.48
N TRP A 426 7.24 -6.73 18.88
CA TRP A 426 6.93 -5.49 18.15
C TRP A 426 8.16 -4.60 18.05
N SER A 427 8.82 -4.33 19.19
CA SER A 427 9.99 -3.47 19.24
C SER A 427 11.14 -4.00 18.37
N ILE A 428 11.37 -5.32 18.37
CA ILE A 428 12.38 -5.97 17.52
C ILE A 428 12.01 -5.85 16.03
N ALA A 429 10.76 -6.11 15.68
CA ALA A 429 10.28 -6.02 14.31
C ALA A 429 10.35 -4.58 13.77
N ASP A 430 10.04 -3.58 14.60
CA ASP A 430 10.17 -2.16 14.27
C ASP A 430 11.64 -1.76 14.03
N THR A 431 12.56 -2.31 14.80
CA THR A 431 14.00 -2.14 14.60
C THR A 431 14.47 -2.65 13.24
N PHE A 432 14.06 -3.86 12.84
CA PHE A 432 14.40 -4.41 11.52
C PHE A 432 13.74 -3.62 10.38
N ASN A 433 12.53 -3.13 10.58
CA ASN A 433 11.85 -2.27 9.63
C ASN A 433 12.63 -0.97 9.39
N GLY A 434 13.09 -0.32 10.45
CA GLY A 434 13.93 0.86 10.37
C GLY A 434 15.30 0.60 9.70
N LEU A 435 15.92 -0.56 9.95
CA LEU A 435 17.14 -0.99 9.26
C LEU A 435 16.95 -1.15 7.75
N MET A 436 15.79 -1.64 7.30
CA MET A 436 15.45 -1.68 5.88
C MET A 436 15.40 -0.28 5.26
N ALA A 437 14.75 0.68 5.95
CA ALA A 437 14.61 2.06 5.50
C ALA A 437 15.96 2.75 5.25
N SER A 438 16.89 2.63 6.19
CA SER A 438 18.21 3.27 6.11
C SER A 438 19.02 2.78 4.91
N ARG A 439 18.88 1.52 4.53
CA ARG A 439 19.62 0.87 3.43
C ARG A 439 19.03 1.21 2.05
N THR A 440 17.72 1.24 1.96
CA THR A 440 17.00 1.52 0.70
C THR A 440 17.14 2.98 0.30
N SER A 441 16.90 3.89 1.23
CA SER A 441 16.94 5.33 0.97
C SER A 441 18.32 5.82 0.54
N SER A 442 19.39 5.40 1.23
CA SER A 442 20.75 5.82 0.86
C SER A 442 21.17 5.38 -0.55
N ARG A 443 20.55 4.33 -1.10
CA ARG A 443 20.90 3.81 -2.43
C ARG A 443 20.09 4.37 -3.57
N CYS A 444 18.87 4.82 -3.33
CA CYS A 444 18.12 5.56 -4.36
C CYS A 444 18.89 6.81 -4.86
N CYS A 445 19.73 7.41 -4.01
CA CYS A 445 20.59 8.54 -4.39
C CYS A 445 21.74 8.16 -5.33
N CYS A 446 22.21 6.91 -5.31
CA CYS A 446 23.38 6.47 -6.08
C CYS A 446 23.09 6.20 -7.55
N PHE A 447 21.82 6.26 -7.99
CA PHE A 447 21.47 6.03 -9.39
C PHE A 447 21.86 7.22 -10.26
N PRO A 448 22.47 6.99 -11.45
CA PRO A 448 23.00 8.04 -12.31
C PRO A 448 21.97 9.07 -12.74
N ALA A 449 22.39 10.33 -12.89
CA ALA A 449 21.54 11.44 -13.35
C ALA A 449 20.83 11.15 -14.70
N ARG A 450 21.39 10.29 -15.55
CA ARG A 450 20.77 9.81 -16.79
C ARG A 450 19.43 9.10 -16.56
N TRP A 451 19.29 8.41 -15.42
CA TRP A 451 18.06 7.72 -15.09
C TRP A 451 16.91 8.70 -14.78
N PHE A 452 17.21 9.78 -14.05
CA PHE A 452 16.25 10.85 -13.76
C PHE A 452 15.85 11.64 -15.02
N ALA A 453 16.77 11.78 -15.99
CA ALA A 453 16.47 12.37 -17.29
C ALA A 453 15.47 11.52 -18.10
N LEU A 454 15.59 10.17 -18.06
CA LEU A 454 14.64 9.24 -18.68
C LEU A 454 13.24 9.34 -18.03
N CYS A 455 13.16 9.52 -16.73
CA CYS A 455 11.89 9.76 -16.04
C CYS A 455 11.21 11.05 -16.50
N GLY A 456 11.98 12.11 -16.72
CA GLY A 456 11.48 13.40 -17.20
C GLY A 456 11.00 13.36 -18.66
N SER A 457 11.66 12.61 -19.53
CA SER A 457 11.33 12.50 -20.96
C SER A 457 10.18 11.54 -21.26
N SER A 458 9.93 10.55 -20.38
CA SER A 458 8.88 9.54 -20.55
C SER A 458 7.49 10.01 -20.15
N LEU A 459 7.36 11.18 -19.50
CA LEU A 459 6.09 11.74 -19.10
C LEU A 459 5.53 12.63 -20.22
N PRO A 460 4.21 12.55 -20.52
CA PRO A 460 3.62 13.37 -21.56
C PRO A 460 3.86 14.86 -21.24
N ALA A 461 4.50 15.56 -22.16
CA ALA A 461 4.60 17.01 -22.11
C ALA A 461 3.16 17.57 -22.05
N ARG A 462 2.89 18.47 -21.12
CA ARG A 462 1.64 19.23 -21.12
C ARG A 462 1.57 19.92 -22.48
N THR A 463 0.75 19.38 -23.35
CA THR A 463 0.33 19.82 -24.68
C THR A 463 0.76 21.26 -25.06
N ARG A 464 1.66 21.36 -26.00
CA ARG A 464 1.75 22.46 -26.98
C ARG A 464 0.52 22.49 -27.93
N GLN A 465 -0.62 22.00 -27.51
CA GLN A 465 -1.81 21.85 -28.35
C GLN A 465 -2.76 23.05 -28.27
N LYS A 466 -2.34 24.18 -27.70
CA LYS A 466 -3.12 25.42 -27.71
C LYS A 466 -2.52 26.55 -28.58
N GLN A 467 -1.46 26.27 -29.36
CA GLN A 467 -0.86 27.29 -30.24
C GLN A 467 -0.83 26.98 -31.73
N SER A 468 -1.42 25.85 -32.19
CA SER A 468 -1.45 25.54 -33.63
C SER A 468 -2.79 25.83 -34.34
N ASN A 469 -3.80 26.36 -33.65
CA ASN A 469 -5.06 26.75 -34.29
C ASN A 469 -5.12 28.23 -34.73
N GLY A 470 -3.97 28.89 -34.84
CA GLY A 470 -3.89 30.30 -35.19
C GLY A 470 -2.95 30.65 -36.35
N GLN A 471 -2.45 29.68 -37.09
CA GLN A 471 -1.63 30.01 -38.29
C GLN A 471 -2.28 29.54 -39.59
N ARG A 472 -2.84 30.51 -40.26
CA ARG A 472 -3.13 30.74 -41.65
C ARG A 472 -2.62 29.66 -42.65
N LYS A 473 -3.58 29.19 -43.45
CA LYS A 473 -3.35 28.52 -44.74
C LYS A 473 -2.36 29.34 -45.55
N ALA A 474 -1.16 28.80 -45.77
CA ALA A 474 -0.25 29.27 -46.82
C ALA A 474 -0.43 28.39 -48.07
N PRO A 475 -0.31 28.94 -49.28
CA PRO A 475 -0.67 28.24 -50.49
C PRO A 475 0.36 27.17 -50.87
N ARG A 476 -0.17 26.04 -51.35
CA ARG A 476 0.60 24.97 -51.95
C ARG A 476 1.41 25.50 -53.11
N ARG A 477 2.74 25.51 -53.02
CA ARG A 477 3.62 25.54 -54.17
C ARG A 477 4.02 24.11 -54.54
N SER A 478 3.64 23.72 -55.74
CA SER A 478 4.11 22.51 -56.40
C SER A 478 5.63 22.58 -56.59
N CYS A 479 6.34 21.61 -56.09
CA CYS A 479 7.71 21.35 -56.52
C CYS A 479 7.73 20.06 -57.30
N ALA A 480 7.98 20.22 -58.58
CA ALA A 480 8.39 19.16 -59.49
C ALA A 480 9.80 18.67 -59.11
N GLY A 481 9.98 17.40 -59.23
CA GLY A 481 11.19 16.58 -59.31
C GLY A 481 12.51 17.18 -58.80
N GLY A 482 12.98 16.59 -57.68
CA GLY A 482 14.37 16.84 -57.23
C GLY A 482 14.70 15.95 -56.04
N LEU A 483 15.67 15.11 -56.20
CA LEU A 483 16.30 14.27 -55.18
C LEU A 483 16.83 15.12 -54.02
N CYS A 484 16.27 14.93 -52.81
CA CYS A 484 16.83 15.50 -51.59
C CYS A 484 17.72 14.48 -50.86
N PHE A 485 19.01 14.77 -50.84
CA PHE A 485 19.99 14.07 -49.99
C PHE A 485 19.91 14.65 -48.57
N CYS A 486 19.50 13.88 -47.60
CA CYS A 486 19.71 14.19 -46.19
C CYS A 486 20.94 13.43 -45.66
N ALA A 487 22.04 14.14 -45.48
CA ALA A 487 23.22 13.63 -44.79
C ALA A 487 23.03 13.75 -43.27
N TYR A 488 22.94 12.63 -42.58
CA TYR A 488 22.99 12.58 -41.13
C TYR A 488 24.44 12.47 -40.67
N ARG A 489 24.94 13.51 -40.02
CA ARG A 489 26.28 13.56 -39.42
C ARG A 489 26.18 12.92 -38.01
N VAL A 490 26.65 11.68 -37.86
CA VAL A 490 26.89 11.05 -36.58
C VAL A 490 28.27 11.51 -36.07
N SER A 491 28.27 12.34 -35.02
CA SER A 491 29.48 12.72 -34.31
C SER A 491 29.83 11.63 -33.30
N ASN A 492 30.81 10.79 -33.63
CA ASN A 492 31.49 9.93 -32.68
C ASN A 492 32.77 10.64 -32.21
N ARG A 493 32.80 11.06 -30.96
CA ARG A 493 34.04 11.41 -30.25
C ARG A 493 34.40 10.29 -29.29
N GLY A 494 35.55 9.72 -29.51
CA GLY A 494 36.33 9.05 -28.46
C GLY A 494 36.79 7.64 -28.76
N THR A 495 37.99 7.57 -29.10
CA THR A 495 39.15 6.73 -28.76
C THR A 495 39.68 5.82 -29.87
N THR A 496 40.83 6.25 -30.31
CA THR A 496 42.05 5.56 -30.85
C THR A 496 42.00 4.03 -31.03
N ALA A 497 42.32 3.67 -32.22
CA ALA A 497 43.30 2.70 -32.72
C ALA A 497 42.81 1.72 -33.77
N ASN A 498 43.34 1.91 -34.96
CA ASN A 498 43.82 0.96 -35.99
C ASN A 498 42.89 0.11 -36.86
N ARG A 499 43.07 0.39 -38.12
CA ARG A 499 43.07 -0.43 -39.36
C ARG A 499 41.73 -0.84 -39.99
N SER A 500 41.57 -0.23 -41.16
CA SER A 500 41.16 -0.80 -42.46
C SER A 500 39.84 -1.56 -42.57
N GLY A 501 38.93 -1.01 -43.38
CA GLY A 501 37.82 -1.74 -43.94
C GLY A 501 36.60 -0.87 -44.24
N THR A 502 36.67 -0.13 -45.34
CA THR A 502 35.53 0.58 -45.93
C THR A 502 34.55 -0.43 -46.51
N MET A 503 33.31 -0.47 -46.02
CA MET A 503 32.15 -0.94 -46.78
C MET A 503 30.96 -0.02 -46.51
N ALA A 504 30.63 0.76 -47.53
CA ALA A 504 29.44 1.58 -47.60
C ALA A 504 28.26 0.70 -48.04
N ALA A 505 27.24 0.54 -47.19
CA ALA A 505 25.97 0.00 -47.60
C ALA A 505 25.00 1.14 -47.93
N VAL A 506 24.79 1.32 -49.21
CA VAL A 506 23.75 2.22 -49.77
C VAL A 506 22.43 1.49 -49.74
N ARG A 507 21.46 1.97 -48.96
CA ARG A 507 20.04 1.58 -49.10
C ARG A 507 19.33 2.66 -49.91
N VAL A 508 18.92 2.28 -51.10
CA VAL A 508 18.05 3.05 -51.98
C VAL A 508 16.61 2.80 -51.54
N CYS A 509 15.88 3.83 -51.13
CA CYS A 509 14.41 3.80 -51.00
C CYS A 509 13.83 4.33 -52.32
N SER A 510 13.23 3.44 -53.09
CA SER A 510 12.40 3.83 -54.25
C SER A 510 10.94 3.91 -53.78
N SER A 511 10.34 5.07 -53.91
CA SER A 511 8.89 5.26 -53.90
C SER A 511 8.42 5.27 -55.36
N SER A 512 7.60 4.33 -55.77
CA SER A 512 6.80 4.45 -56.99
C SER A 512 5.34 4.13 -56.68
N VAL A 513 4.54 5.10 -57.04
CA VAL A 513 3.10 5.11 -57.15
C VAL A 513 2.72 4.31 -58.41
N GLY A 514 1.70 3.48 -58.32
CA GLY A 514 1.10 2.84 -59.50
C GLY A 514 -0.08 1.93 -59.14
N SER A 515 -1.25 2.45 -59.30
CA SER A 515 -2.52 1.71 -59.35
C SER A 515 -2.47 0.73 -60.51
N ILE A 516 -3.02 -0.48 -60.40
CA ILE A 516 -3.83 -1.17 -61.44
C ILE A 516 -4.59 -2.35 -60.76
N ARG A 517 -5.75 -2.55 -61.30
CA ARG A 517 -6.84 -3.47 -60.98
C ARG A 517 -6.51 -4.97 -61.10
N SER A 518 -7.30 -5.73 -60.37
CA SER A 518 -7.96 -7.01 -60.64
C SER A 518 -7.13 -8.15 -61.27
N GLY A 519 -7.21 -9.30 -60.61
CA GLY A 519 -6.82 -10.59 -61.16
C GLY A 519 -6.93 -11.72 -60.17
N THR A 520 -8.04 -12.40 -60.20
CA THR A 520 -8.30 -13.71 -59.59
C THR A 520 -7.30 -14.76 -60.08
N ILE A 521 -6.67 -15.50 -59.21
CA ILE A 521 -6.20 -16.88 -59.51
C ILE A 521 -6.29 -17.73 -58.24
N THR A 522 -6.99 -18.80 -58.42
CA THR A 522 -7.30 -19.99 -57.65
C THR A 522 -6.09 -20.86 -57.29
N ALA A 523 -6.28 -21.55 -56.19
CA ALA A 523 -5.90 -22.94 -55.89
C ALA A 523 -4.44 -23.28 -55.52
N LEU A 524 -4.27 -23.87 -54.36
CA LEU A 524 -4.07 -25.32 -54.19
C LEU A 524 -3.87 -25.65 -52.71
N GLN A 525 -4.81 -26.41 -52.19
CA GLN A 525 -4.59 -27.31 -51.02
C GLN A 525 -3.95 -28.62 -51.52
N PRO A 526 -3.34 -29.42 -50.61
CA PRO A 526 -4.00 -30.66 -50.25
C PRO A 526 -3.97 -30.90 -48.72
N ALA A 527 -5.08 -31.32 -48.16
CA ALA A 527 -5.60 -32.65 -47.90
C ALA A 527 -4.74 -33.46 -46.89
N ALA A 528 -5.27 -33.83 -45.74
CA ALA A 528 -6.10 -35.01 -45.53
C ALA A 528 -6.66 -35.03 -44.10
N ALA A 529 -7.95 -35.25 -43.99
CA ALA A 529 -8.63 -35.90 -42.90
C ALA A 529 -8.58 -37.45 -43.17
N PRO A 530 -9.08 -38.36 -42.32
CA PRO A 530 -10.45 -38.37 -41.84
C PRO A 530 -10.73 -38.99 -40.43
N ALA A 531 -11.89 -38.64 -39.92
CA ALA A 531 -13.04 -39.47 -39.52
C ALA A 531 -12.90 -40.33 -38.26
N ARG A 532 -13.83 -40.49 -37.36
CA ARG A 532 -15.27 -40.76 -37.45
C ARG A 532 -15.95 -40.57 -36.08
N MET A 533 -17.11 -40.03 -36.08
CA MET A 533 -18.22 -40.35 -35.17
C MET A 533 -18.75 -41.75 -35.49
N PRO A 534 -19.64 -42.42 -34.68
CA PRO A 534 -20.93 -41.94 -34.34
C PRO A 534 -21.61 -42.45 -33.01
N LEU A 535 -22.67 -41.70 -32.62
CA LEU A 535 -24.04 -42.17 -32.32
C LEU A 535 -24.39 -42.99 -31.07
N GLY A 536 -25.42 -42.51 -30.41
CA GLY A 536 -26.50 -43.23 -29.79
C GLY A 536 -27.15 -42.43 -28.65
N LEU A 537 -28.23 -41.68 -28.89
CA LEU A 537 -29.66 -41.92 -28.64
C LEU A 537 -29.93 -42.53 -27.24
N SER A 538 -30.79 -42.04 -26.35
CA SER A 538 -32.19 -41.60 -26.49
C SER A 538 -32.71 -41.13 -25.12
N SER A 539 -33.45 -40.03 -25.08
CA SER A 539 -34.83 -39.80 -24.66
C SER A 539 -35.43 -40.63 -23.51
N SER A 540 -36.02 -39.92 -22.56
CA SER A 540 -37.42 -39.95 -22.11
C SER A 540 -37.56 -39.23 -20.76
N THR A 541 -38.23 -38.13 -20.73
CA THR A 541 -39.61 -37.80 -20.34
C THR A 541 -40.19 -38.57 -19.14
N MET A 542 -40.55 -37.81 -18.11
CA MET A 542 -41.83 -37.78 -17.35
C MET A 542 -41.66 -36.91 -16.12
N GLN A 543 -42.20 -35.80 -15.99
CA GLN A 543 -43.57 -35.31 -15.68
C GLN A 543 -44.14 -35.76 -14.33
N ARG A 544 -44.59 -34.71 -13.61
CA ARG A 544 -45.71 -34.58 -12.63
C ARG A 544 -45.38 -34.79 -11.18
N SER A 545 -45.58 -33.78 -10.39
CA SER A 545 -46.76 -33.10 -9.80
C SER A 545 -47.02 -33.49 -8.34
N GLY A 546 -47.34 -32.51 -7.55
CA GLY A 546 -48.08 -32.71 -6.28
C GLY A 546 -47.67 -31.75 -5.19
N ALA A 547 -48.15 -30.54 -5.15
CA ALA A 547 -49.16 -30.01 -4.25
C ALA A 547 -48.78 -29.84 -2.78
N LEU A 548 -48.80 -28.60 -2.36
CA LEU A 548 -48.99 -28.06 -1.02
C LEU A 548 -50.26 -28.64 -0.35
N PRO A 549 -50.38 -28.57 0.99
CA PRO A 549 -51.21 -27.49 1.51
C PRO A 549 -50.71 -26.76 2.76
N ALA A 550 -51.26 -25.56 2.87
CA ALA A 550 -51.24 -24.62 3.96
C ALA A 550 -52.16 -25.04 5.11
N SER A 551 -51.86 -24.53 6.34
CA SER A 551 -52.84 -24.05 7.31
C SER A 551 -52.07 -23.41 8.45
N ALA A 552 -52.18 -22.13 8.63
CA ALA A 552 -53.15 -21.35 9.38
C ALA A 552 -52.83 -21.17 10.86
N ALA A 553 -52.59 -19.92 11.16
CA ALA A 553 -52.51 -19.19 12.43
C ALA A 553 -53.74 -19.42 13.34
N PRO A 554 -53.99 -18.63 14.39
CA PRO A 554 -53.18 -17.93 15.40
C PRO A 554 -53.76 -18.16 16.83
N PHE A 555 -53.13 -17.70 17.90
CA PHE A 555 -53.87 -17.36 19.13
C PHE A 555 -53.26 -16.17 19.88
N ARG A 556 -54.17 -15.37 20.30
CA ARG A 556 -54.17 -14.08 20.98
C ARG A 556 -53.92 -14.18 22.50
N ASN A 557 -53.35 -13.07 23.02
CA ASN A 557 -53.74 -12.29 24.20
C ASN A 557 -53.96 -12.98 25.57
N THR A 558 -53.32 -12.41 26.60
CA THR A 558 -53.96 -11.63 27.69
C THR A 558 -52.84 -11.16 28.63
N SER A 559 -52.58 -9.87 28.80
CA SER A 559 -53.13 -8.91 29.77
C SER A 559 -52.84 -9.23 31.24
N GLY A 560 -52.24 -8.27 31.91
CA GLY A 560 -52.36 -8.09 33.37
C GLY A 560 -51.12 -7.48 34.03
N SER A 561 -50.98 -6.19 34.02
CA SER A 561 -51.13 -5.23 35.12
C SER A 561 -50.29 -5.47 36.39
N GLY A 562 -49.55 -4.44 36.80
CA GLY A 562 -49.25 -4.19 38.20
C GLY A 562 -47.94 -3.46 38.49
N LEU A 563 -47.93 -2.14 38.40
CA LEU A 563 -47.13 -1.27 39.25
C LEU A 563 -47.74 -1.24 40.66
N PRO A 564 -47.04 -0.90 41.76
CA PRO A 564 -46.49 0.43 41.97
C PRO A 564 -45.20 0.56 42.84
N CYS A 565 -44.51 1.63 42.64
CA CYS A 565 -44.12 2.75 43.50
C CYS A 565 -43.49 2.54 44.89
N CYS A 566 -42.53 3.43 45.11
CA CYS A 566 -42.11 4.15 46.34
C CYS A 566 -40.87 3.59 47.06
N THR A 567 -39.88 4.36 47.09
CA THR A 567 -39.39 5.49 47.88
C THR A 567 -38.12 5.17 48.68
N SER A 568 -37.22 6.08 48.59
CA SER A 568 -36.41 6.82 49.57
C SER A 568 -34.95 6.45 49.73
N SER A 569 -34.12 7.39 49.34
CA SER A 569 -32.80 7.71 49.93
C SER A 569 -32.98 8.22 51.37
N PRO A 570 -31.99 8.55 52.19
CA PRO A 570 -30.60 8.88 51.90
C PRO A 570 -29.58 8.60 53.05
N HIS A 571 -28.34 9.16 52.88
CA HIS A 571 -27.28 9.45 53.87
C HIS A 571 -26.32 8.29 54.22
N THR A 572 -25.05 8.41 54.32
CA THR A 572 -24.10 9.48 54.68
C THR A 572 -22.65 9.04 54.36
N ARG A 573 -21.83 9.97 54.00
CA ARG A 573 -20.34 9.95 54.11
C ARG A 573 -19.94 10.03 55.61
N PRO A 574 -18.64 10.01 56.02
CA PRO A 574 -17.35 9.83 55.33
C PRO A 574 -16.23 9.17 56.21
N LEU A 575 -14.95 9.27 55.69
CA LEU A 575 -13.66 9.28 56.41
C LEU A 575 -13.01 7.92 56.76
N LYS A 576 -11.99 7.51 56.10
CA LYS A 576 -10.58 7.93 56.25
C LYS A 576 -9.78 7.54 55.01
#